data_797ff0b03ae7011bd07916ee74d43994
#
_entry.id   797ff0b03ae7011bd07916ee74d43994
#
_cell.length_a   1.000
_cell.length_b   1.000
_cell.length_c   1.000
_cell.angle_alpha   90.00
_cell.angle_beta   90.00
_cell.angle_gamma   90.00
#
_symmetry.space_group_name_H-M   'P 1'
#
loop_
_entity.id
_entity.type
_entity.pdbx_description
1 polymer ?
#
loop_
_entity_poly.entity_id
_entity_poly.type
_entity_poly.pdbx_seq_one_letter_code
_entity_poly.pdbx_strand_id
1 'polypeptide(L)'
;LMGQDLGAATFHDHLQSRWQTVAASTGTADFESFWQEALKSGVVEFGVTQTGVAEQLRQPDRALVFDPPDFDGPGDLHLMVYPSSRFGHGSQNTNRPWLLELPDPVSKITWHSWVEMHPDRASSMGLRNGDMVILSTDNGSVELPVWTYPGIRENVVAVPMGGGHEGAGRFS
;
A
#
# COMPACT_ATOMS: atom_id res chain seq x y z
N LEU A 1 4.00 -1.35 12.61
CA LEU A 1 4.98 -1.02 13.66
C LEU A 1 4.36 -0.89 15.05
N MET A 2 3.06 -1.01 15.18
CA MET A 2 2.41 -1.04 16.48
C MET A 2 2.62 -2.41 17.13
N GLY A 3 3.33 -2.45 18.23
CA GLY A 3 3.55 -3.65 19.04
C GLY A 3 4.99 -4.19 19.08
N GLN A 4 5.94 -3.57 18.42
CA GLN A 4 7.34 -3.87 18.67
C GLN A 4 7.86 -2.98 19.81
N ASP A 5 8.39 -3.59 20.84
CA ASP A 5 9.17 -2.87 21.86
C ASP A 5 10.44 -2.35 21.16
N LEU A 6 10.49 -1.02 20.97
CA LEU A 6 11.61 -0.36 20.32
C LEU A 6 12.81 -0.18 21.25
N GLY A 7 12.71 -0.63 22.51
CA GLY A 7 13.78 -0.47 23.53
C GLY A 7 14.11 0.99 23.88
N ALA A 8 13.23 1.93 23.52
CA ALA A 8 13.41 3.35 23.75
C ALA A 8 12.12 3.96 24.30
N ALA A 9 12.24 4.96 25.19
CA ALA A 9 11.10 5.58 25.85
C ALA A 9 10.24 6.42 24.90
N THR A 10 10.85 7.00 23.87
CA THR A 10 10.17 7.80 22.84
C THR A 10 10.65 7.42 21.43
N PHE A 11 9.87 7.79 20.42
CA PHE A 11 10.29 7.63 19.02
C PHE A 11 11.55 8.46 18.70
N HIS A 12 11.72 9.62 19.33
CA HIS A 12 12.91 10.45 19.22
C HIS A 12 14.16 9.71 19.73
N ASP A 13 14.07 9.09 20.91
CA ASP A 13 15.18 8.33 21.48
C ASP A 13 15.54 7.12 20.61
N HIS A 14 14.54 6.46 20.03
CA HIS A 14 14.76 5.39 19.07
C HIS A 14 15.51 5.89 17.82
N LEU A 15 15.12 7.02 17.25
CA LEU A 15 15.84 7.61 16.13
C LEU A 15 17.27 7.96 16.50
N GLN A 16 17.50 8.65 17.61
CA GLN A 16 18.86 8.99 18.06
C GLN A 16 19.73 7.75 18.23
N SER A 17 19.22 6.69 18.86
CA SER A 17 19.92 5.42 19.00
C SER A 17 20.34 4.81 17.65
N ARG A 18 19.46 4.85 16.66
CA ARG A 18 19.78 4.38 15.30
C ARG A 18 20.83 5.26 14.63
N TRP A 19 20.74 6.57 14.78
CA TRP A 19 21.68 7.51 14.19
C TRP A 19 23.05 7.51 14.86
N GLN A 20 23.18 7.11 16.14
CA GLN A 20 24.45 6.85 16.77
C GLN A 20 25.26 5.77 16.05
N THR A 21 24.59 4.71 15.58
CA THR A 21 25.24 3.68 14.79
C THR A 21 25.73 4.23 13.45
N VAL A 22 24.96 5.12 12.84
CA VAL A 22 25.33 5.82 11.60
C VAL A 22 26.54 6.74 11.83
N ALA A 23 26.52 7.57 12.86
CA ALA A 23 27.65 8.44 13.22
C ALA A 23 28.93 7.65 13.46
N ALA A 24 28.85 6.53 14.16
CA ALA A 24 29.98 5.64 14.38
C ALA A 24 30.60 5.11 13.06
N SER A 25 29.76 4.85 12.06
CA SER A 25 30.22 4.40 10.74
C SER A 25 30.90 5.49 9.91
N THR A 26 30.63 6.77 10.20
CA THR A 26 31.28 7.93 9.56
C THR A 26 32.58 8.34 10.25
N GLY A 27 32.93 7.70 11.38
CA GLY A 27 34.11 8.05 12.16
C GLY A 27 33.98 9.35 12.99
N THR A 28 32.77 9.86 13.13
CA THR A 28 32.52 11.09 13.92
C THR A 28 32.47 10.76 15.40
N ALA A 29 33.35 11.39 16.20
CA ALA A 29 33.45 11.15 17.65
C ALA A 29 32.37 11.86 18.46
N ASP A 30 31.87 13.00 17.98
CA ASP A 30 30.85 13.81 18.66
C ASP A 30 29.48 13.61 17.94
N PHE A 31 28.66 12.76 18.59
CA PHE A 31 27.33 12.48 18.07
C PHE A 31 26.40 13.70 18.08
N GLU A 32 26.48 14.55 19.09
CA GLU A 32 25.57 15.70 19.20
C GLU A 32 25.79 16.71 18.07
N SER A 33 27.02 17.05 17.78
CA SER A 33 27.36 17.92 16.64
C SER A 33 26.97 17.30 15.30
N PHE A 34 27.20 16.01 15.15
CA PHE A 34 26.75 15.26 13.97
C PHE A 34 25.25 15.29 13.81
N TRP A 35 24.50 15.04 14.89
CA TRP A 35 23.03 15.03 14.89
C TRP A 35 22.45 16.39 14.52
N GLN A 36 22.98 17.47 15.12
CA GLN A 36 22.54 18.83 14.82
C GLN A 36 22.81 19.22 13.36
N GLU A 37 23.97 18.86 12.83
CA GLU A 37 24.28 19.13 11.41
C GLU A 37 23.42 18.31 10.46
N ALA A 38 23.15 17.04 10.78
CA ALA A 38 22.25 16.18 10.02
C ALA A 38 20.82 16.74 9.98
N LEU A 39 20.31 17.22 11.11
CA LEU A 39 18.99 17.87 11.17
C LEU A 39 18.94 19.18 10.39
N LYS A 40 20.02 19.96 10.42
CA LYS A 40 20.10 21.24 9.72
C LYS A 40 20.22 21.08 8.21
N SER A 41 21.04 20.16 7.74
CA SER A 41 21.26 19.89 6.32
C SER A 41 20.13 19.05 5.69
N GLY A 42 19.45 18.22 6.51
CA GLY A 42 18.43 17.26 6.05
C GLY A 42 18.99 16.06 5.30
N VAL A 43 20.30 16.01 5.06
CA VAL A 43 20.99 14.93 4.33
C VAL A 43 22.33 14.65 4.99
N VAL A 44 22.70 13.39 5.06
CA VAL A 44 24.07 12.96 5.44
C VAL A 44 24.66 12.21 4.25
N GLU A 45 25.75 12.73 3.70
CA GLU A 45 26.48 12.08 2.65
C GLU A 45 27.44 11.04 3.25
N PHE A 46 27.21 9.78 2.90
CA PHE A 46 28.17 8.73 3.19
C PHE A 46 29.17 8.67 2.02
N GLY A 47 30.45 8.73 2.34
CA GLY A 47 31.49 8.44 1.37
C GLY A 47 31.36 6.98 0.95
N VAL A 48 30.50 6.71 -0.02
CA VAL A 48 30.48 5.43 -0.71
C VAL A 48 31.77 5.37 -1.49
N THR A 49 32.76 4.65 -0.96
CA THR A 49 33.87 4.20 -1.78
C THR A 49 33.24 3.30 -2.84
N GLN A 50 32.96 3.87 -4.01
CA GLN A 50 32.65 3.04 -5.16
C GLN A 50 33.88 2.17 -5.42
N THR A 51 33.94 1.03 -4.76
CA THR A 51 34.72 -0.07 -5.29
C THR A 51 34.06 -0.38 -6.62
N GLY A 52 34.68 0.07 -7.68
CA GLY A 52 34.19 -0.11 -9.07
C GLY A 52 34.25 -1.57 -9.48
N VAL A 53 33.50 -2.39 -8.78
CA VAL A 53 33.04 -3.67 -9.31
C VAL A 53 31.85 -3.28 -10.18
N ALA A 54 32.12 -3.12 -11.48
CA ALA A 54 31.06 -3.16 -12.45
C ALA A 54 30.28 -4.44 -12.16
N GLU A 55 29.10 -4.32 -11.53
CA GLU A 55 28.20 -5.44 -11.44
C GLU A 55 27.92 -5.86 -12.87
N GLN A 56 28.61 -6.91 -13.30
CA GLN A 56 28.20 -7.58 -14.52
C GLN A 56 26.80 -8.11 -14.25
N LEU A 57 25.83 -7.50 -14.92
CA LEU A 57 24.47 -8.00 -14.96
C LEU A 57 24.55 -9.51 -15.29
N ARG A 58 24.44 -10.31 -14.27
CA ARG A 58 24.42 -11.76 -14.42
C ARG A 58 23.15 -12.07 -15.19
N GLN A 59 23.30 -12.46 -16.45
CA GLN A 59 22.17 -12.98 -17.18
C GLN A 59 21.63 -14.16 -16.39
N PRO A 60 20.33 -14.21 -16.09
CA PRO A 60 19.77 -15.33 -15.36
C PRO A 60 20.02 -16.60 -16.19
N ASP A 61 20.68 -17.57 -15.59
CA ASP A 61 21.00 -18.87 -16.20
C ASP A 61 19.73 -19.71 -16.52
N ARG A 62 18.57 -19.18 -16.15
CA ARG A 62 17.25 -19.75 -16.43
C ARG A 62 16.35 -18.70 -17.03
N ALA A 63 15.65 -19.06 -18.08
CA ALA A 63 14.46 -18.32 -18.51
C ALA A 63 13.53 -18.22 -17.28
N LEU A 64 13.13 -17.01 -16.93
CA LEU A 64 12.13 -16.80 -15.89
C LEU A 64 10.83 -17.49 -16.35
N VAL A 65 10.58 -18.66 -15.81
CA VAL A 65 9.30 -19.34 -16.02
C VAL A 65 8.34 -18.73 -14.99
N PHE A 66 7.41 -17.93 -15.49
CA PHE A 66 6.29 -17.48 -14.68
C PHE A 66 5.21 -18.57 -14.77
N ASP A 67 4.99 -19.26 -13.69
CA ASP A 67 3.78 -20.05 -13.56
C ASP A 67 2.61 -19.08 -13.51
N PRO A 68 1.61 -19.23 -14.40
CA PRO A 68 0.42 -18.39 -14.32
C PRO A 68 -0.22 -18.59 -12.94
N PRO A 69 -0.81 -17.53 -12.36
CA PRO A 69 -1.51 -17.68 -11.09
C PRO A 69 -2.63 -18.72 -11.25
N ASP A 70 -2.72 -19.61 -10.29
CA ASP A 70 -3.82 -20.55 -10.18
C ASP A 70 -5.09 -19.81 -9.76
N PHE A 71 -6.10 -19.80 -10.62
CA PHE A 71 -7.37 -19.15 -10.38
C PHE A 71 -8.49 -20.17 -10.08
N ASP A 72 -8.14 -21.41 -9.77
CA ASP A 72 -9.09 -22.49 -9.52
C ASP A 72 -9.76 -22.37 -8.13
N GLY A 73 -10.41 -21.23 -7.89
CA GLY A 73 -11.28 -21.03 -6.74
C GLY A 73 -12.73 -21.51 -7.03
N PRO A 74 -13.56 -21.67 -5.98
CA PRO A 74 -14.93 -22.17 -6.12
C PRO A 74 -15.90 -21.17 -6.75
N GLY A 75 -15.46 -19.94 -7.05
CA GLY A 75 -16.27 -18.88 -7.66
C GLY A 75 -16.05 -18.74 -9.17
N ASP A 76 -17.03 -18.14 -9.83
CA ASP A 76 -17.00 -17.81 -11.27
C ASP A 76 -16.52 -16.37 -11.55
N LEU A 77 -16.08 -15.64 -10.52
CA LEU A 77 -15.52 -14.30 -10.60
C LEU A 77 -14.11 -14.26 -9.99
N HIS A 78 -13.20 -13.61 -10.68
CA HIS A 78 -11.84 -13.37 -10.20
C HIS A 78 -11.77 -12.03 -9.47
N LEU A 79 -11.28 -12.04 -8.23
CA LEU A 79 -11.08 -10.81 -7.45
C LEU A 79 -9.72 -10.19 -7.76
N MET A 80 -9.72 -8.92 -8.16
CA MET A 80 -8.54 -8.08 -8.29
C MET A 80 -8.57 -6.99 -7.20
N VAL A 81 -7.57 -7.00 -6.34
CA VAL A 81 -7.40 -5.94 -5.33
C VAL A 81 -6.24 -5.05 -5.75
N TYR A 82 -6.46 -3.73 -5.83
CA TYR A 82 -5.46 -2.79 -6.32
C TYR A 82 -5.27 -1.59 -5.38
N PRO A 83 -4.09 -0.97 -5.36
CA PRO A 83 -3.84 0.22 -4.54
C PRO A 83 -4.73 1.39 -4.96
N SER A 84 -5.44 1.99 -4.01
CA SER A 84 -6.22 3.20 -4.27
C SER A 84 -5.31 4.37 -4.65
N SER A 85 -5.73 5.20 -5.61
CA SER A 85 -5.06 6.44 -5.96
C SER A 85 -4.98 7.44 -4.79
N ARG A 86 -5.91 7.36 -3.83
CA ARG A 86 -5.98 8.22 -2.65
C ARG A 86 -5.18 7.69 -1.47
N PHE A 87 -5.29 6.41 -1.18
CA PHE A 87 -4.74 5.77 0.02
C PHE A 87 -3.55 4.85 -0.27
N GLY A 88 -3.28 4.52 -1.53
CA GLY A 88 -2.33 3.49 -1.88
C GLY A 88 -2.73 2.16 -1.25
N HIS A 89 -1.81 1.55 -0.51
CA HIS A 89 -2.06 0.33 0.28
C HIS A 89 -2.72 0.61 1.65
N GLY A 90 -3.00 1.87 1.99
CA GLY A 90 -3.59 2.26 3.26
C GLY A 90 -2.59 2.48 4.40
N SER A 91 -1.41 1.89 4.38
CA SER A 91 -0.48 1.87 5.52
C SER A 91 0.01 3.25 5.99
N GLN A 92 0.14 4.22 5.09
CA GLN A 92 0.66 5.55 5.40
C GLN A 92 -0.43 6.63 5.52
N ASN A 93 -1.60 6.37 4.99
CA ASN A 93 -2.65 7.36 4.82
C ASN A 93 -3.93 7.06 5.61
N THR A 94 -3.96 6.00 6.41
CA THR A 94 -5.12 5.55 7.18
C THR A 94 -5.69 6.63 8.10
N ASN A 95 -4.83 7.46 8.68
CA ASN A 95 -5.23 8.50 9.63
C ASN A 95 -5.38 9.89 8.95
N ARG A 96 -5.81 9.92 7.68
CA ARG A 96 -6.01 11.13 6.90
C ARG A 96 -7.40 11.18 6.30
N PRO A 97 -8.45 11.37 7.10
CA PRO A 97 -9.85 11.28 6.65
C PRO A 97 -10.22 12.28 5.55
N TRP A 98 -9.53 13.44 5.47
CA TRP A 98 -9.72 14.40 4.37
C TRP A 98 -9.36 13.85 2.99
N LEU A 99 -8.56 12.76 2.89
CA LEU A 99 -8.34 12.08 1.61
C LEU A 99 -9.61 11.40 1.08
N LEU A 100 -10.57 11.10 1.96
CA LEU A 100 -11.88 10.58 1.56
C LEU A 100 -12.72 11.61 0.79
N GLU A 101 -12.45 12.90 1.00
CA GLU A 101 -13.13 13.99 0.28
C GLU A 101 -12.62 14.17 -1.15
N LEU A 102 -11.41 13.67 -1.46
CA LEU A 102 -10.88 13.70 -2.81
C LEU A 102 -11.63 12.68 -3.68
N PRO A 103 -12.22 13.11 -4.81
CA PRO A 103 -12.81 12.18 -5.74
C PRO A 103 -11.77 11.24 -6.34
N ASP A 104 -12.11 9.98 -6.48
CA ASP A 104 -11.30 9.07 -7.28
C ASP A 104 -11.18 9.60 -8.71
N PRO A 105 -10.00 9.55 -9.35
CA PRO A 105 -9.79 10.16 -10.67
C PRO A 105 -10.64 9.54 -11.78
N VAL A 106 -11.06 8.29 -11.65
CA VAL A 106 -11.84 7.57 -12.66
C VAL A 106 -13.32 7.53 -12.29
N SER A 107 -13.66 6.92 -11.14
CA SER A 107 -15.04 6.72 -10.70
C SER A 107 -15.72 7.98 -10.20
N LYS A 108 -14.95 8.98 -9.74
CA LYS A 108 -15.41 10.18 -9.03
C LYS A 108 -16.05 9.89 -7.68
N ILE A 109 -15.99 8.67 -7.18
CA ILE A 109 -16.52 8.28 -5.89
C ILE A 109 -15.70 8.92 -4.77
N THR A 110 -16.39 9.42 -3.75
CA THR A 110 -15.83 9.97 -2.52
C THR A 110 -16.32 9.14 -1.33
N TRP A 111 -15.61 9.19 -0.22
CA TRP A 111 -15.94 8.60 1.10
C TRP A 111 -15.95 7.07 1.16
N HIS A 112 -16.46 6.38 0.14
CA HIS A 112 -16.64 4.93 0.16
C HIS A 112 -15.60 4.19 -0.69
N SER A 113 -15.37 2.92 -0.35
CA SER A 113 -14.85 1.91 -1.27
C SER A 113 -16.00 1.34 -2.10
N TRP A 114 -15.70 0.64 -3.19
CA TRP A 114 -16.69 0.09 -4.11
C TRP A 114 -16.19 -1.21 -4.73
N VAL A 115 -17.09 -1.96 -5.35
CA VAL A 115 -16.77 -3.09 -6.21
C VAL A 115 -16.95 -2.67 -7.65
N GLU A 116 -15.90 -2.73 -8.44
CA GLU A 116 -15.96 -2.54 -9.90
C GLU A 116 -16.43 -3.82 -10.57
N MET A 117 -17.39 -3.70 -11.47
CA MET A 117 -17.96 -4.82 -12.20
C MET A 117 -18.30 -4.39 -13.64
N HIS A 118 -18.09 -5.30 -14.61
CA HIS A 118 -18.50 -5.05 -15.99
C HIS A 118 -20.02 -4.82 -16.08
N PRO A 119 -20.49 -3.84 -16.88
CA PRO A 119 -21.92 -3.54 -16.99
C PRO A 119 -22.79 -4.72 -17.38
N ASP A 120 -22.32 -5.56 -18.33
CA ASP A 120 -23.08 -6.73 -18.78
C ASP A 120 -23.17 -7.79 -17.71
N ARG A 121 -22.09 -7.98 -16.93
CA ARG A 121 -22.11 -8.88 -15.78
C ARG A 121 -23.06 -8.38 -14.68
N ALA A 122 -22.98 -7.10 -14.34
CA ALA A 122 -23.88 -6.48 -13.38
C ALA A 122 -25.35 -6.65 -13.82
N SER A 123 -25.65 -6.36 -15.08
CA SER A 123 -27.00 -6.53 -15.66
C SER A 123 -27.49 -7.98 -15.59
N SER A 124 -26.63 -8.95 -15.89
CA SER A 124 -26.96 -10.38 -15.81
C SER A 124 -27.31 -10.84 -14.39
N MET A 125 -26.76 -10.16 -13.38
CA MET A 125 -27.04 -10.38 -11.95
C MET A 125 -28.18 -9.49 -11.41
N GLY A 126 -28.77 -8.62 -12.25
CA GLY A 126 -29.81 -7.68 -11.86
C GLY A 126 -29.32 -6.51 -11.04
N LEU A 127 -28.01 -6.22 -11.06
CA LEU A 127 -27.36 -5.18 -10.28
C LEU A 127 -27.24 -3.87 -11.04
N ARG A 128 -27.25 -2.76 -10.32
CA ARG A 128 -27.08 -1.39 -10.81
C ARG A 128 -26.03 -0.65 -9.97
N ASN A 129 -25.53 0.46 -10.47
CA ASN A 129 -24.66 1.35 -9.70
C ASN A 129 -25.31 1.72 -8.36
N GLY A 130 -24.56 1.54 -7.27
CA GLY A 130 -24.97 1.86 -5.92
C GLY A 130 -25.68 0.71 -5.19
N ASP A 131 -26.02 -0.40 -5.86
CA ASP A 131 -26.55 -1.56 -5.18
C ASP A 131 -25.49 -2.17 -4.26
N MET A 132 -25.89 -2.53 -3.04
CA MET A 132 -24.98 -3.15 -2.08
C MET A 132 -24.83 -4.64 -2.37
N VAL A 133 -23.60 -5.10 -2.41
CA VAL A 133 -23.26 -6.51 -2.60
C VAL A 133 -22.29 -6.99 -1.53
N ILE A 134 -22.38 -8.25 -1.20
CA ILE A 134 -21.43 -8.93 -0.33
C ILE A 134 -20.42 -9.66 -1.21
N LEU A 135 -19.18 -9.20 -1.17
CA LEU A 135 -18.04 -9.88 -1.79
C LEU A 135 -17.44 -10.85 -0.77
N SER A 136 -17.47 -12.13 -1.09
CA SER A 136 -16.98 -13.20 -0.21
C SER A 136 -15.82 -13.96 -0.85
N THR A 137 -14.83 -14.26 -0.03
CA THR A 137 -13.70 -15.15 -0.35
C THR A 137 -13.50 -16.13 0.80
N ASP A 138 -12.62 -17.09 0.64
CA ASP A 138 -12.27 -18.03 1.72
C ASP A 138 -11.67 -17.33 2.95
N ASN A 139 -11.14 -16.12 2.78
CA ASN A 139 -10.49 -15.35 3.83
C ASN A 139 -11.44 -14.36 4.55
N GLY A 140 -12.63 -14.13 4.03
CA GLY A 140 -13.58 -13.20 4.62
C GLY A 140 -14.58 -12.62 3.62
N SER A 141 -15.42 -11.70 4.12
CA SER A 141 -16.42 -11.01 3.31
C SER A 141 -16.46 -9.52 3.63
N VAL A 142 -16.85 -8.72 2.65
CA VAL A 142 -17.06 -7.29 2.77
C VAL A 142 -18.30 -6.87 2.00
N GLU A 143 -19.06 -5.92 2.56
CA GLU A 143 -20.23 -5.32 1.92
C GLU A 143 -19.84 -3.99 1.28
N LEU A 144 -20.06 -3.85 -0.03
CA LEU A 144 -19.64 -2.68 -0.81
C LEU A 144 -20.68 -2.33 -1.89
N PRO A 145 -20.82 -1.04 -2.26
CA PRO A 145 -21.64 -0.65 -3.39
C PRO A 145 -21.00 -1.03 -4.72
N VAL A 146 -21.79 -1.42 -5.67
CA VAL A 146 -21.38 -1.70 -7.06
C VAL A 146 -21.11 -0.41 -7.80
N TRP A 147 -20.03 -0.38 -8.55
CA TRP A 147 -19.77 0.60 -9.59
C TRP A 147 -19.52 -0.12 -10.92
N THR A 148 -20.37 0.14 -11.92
CA THR A 148 -20.23 -0.49 -13.22
C THR A 148 -19.17 0.22 -14.05
N TYR A 149 -18.16 -0.56 -14.50
CA TYR A 149 -17.02 -0.04 -15.24
C TYR A 149 -16.74 -0.90 -16.49
N PRO A 150 -16.90 -0.36 -17.71
CA PRO A 150 -16.73 -1.14 -18.94
C PRO A 150 -15.27 -1.51 -19.25
N GLY A 151 -14.30 -0.92 -18.52
CA GLY A 151 -12.87 -1.21 -18.69
C GLY A 151 -12.38 -2.49 -18.01
N ILE A 152 -13.25 -3.21 -17.31
CA ILE A 152 -12.94 -4.47 -16.63
C ILE A 152 -13.55 -5.65 -17.39
N ARG A 153 -12.97 -6.84 -17.27
CA ARG A 153 -13.52 -8.07 -17.89
C ARG A 153 -14.77 -8.53 -17.15
N GLU A 154 -15.69 -9.20 -17.85
CA GLU A 154 -16.96 -9.69 -17.31
C GLU A 154 -16.80 -10.70 -16.17
N ASN A 155 -15.71 -11.48 -16.16
CA ASN A 155 -15.40 -12.46 -15.13
C ASN A 155 -14.49 -11.92 -14.01
N VAL A 156 -14.26 -10.61 -13.96
CA VAL A 156 -13.41 -9.97 -12.95
C VAL A 156 -14.22 -8.97 -12.16
N VAL A 157 -13.99 -8.93 -10.87
CA VAL A 157 -14.42 -7.85 -9.98
C VAL A 157 -13.18 -7.20 -9.37
N ALA A 158 -13.17 -5.89 -9.20
CA ALA A 158 -12.04 -5.19 -8.64
C ALA A 158 -12.44 -4.32 -7.45
N VAL A 159 -11.53 -4.21 -6.47
CA VAL A 159 -11.74 -3.42 -5.24
C VAL A 159 -10.51 -2.59 -4.95
N PRO A 160 -10.64 -1.26 -4.77
CA PRO A 160 -9.52 -0.43 -4.34
C PRO A 160 -9.20 -0.67 -2.86
N MET A 161 -7.91 -0.88 -2.57
CA MET A 161 -7.39 -0.98 -1.19
C MET A 161 -7.36 0.38 -0.50
N GLY A 162 -7.15 0.34 0.79
CA GLY A 162 -6.82 1.49 1.62
C GLY A 162 -7.98 2.05 2.43
N GLY A 163 -9.16 1.44 2.34
CA GLY A 163 -10.31 1.68 3.21
C GLY A 163 -10.46 0.63 4.32
N GLY A 164 -11.51 0.76 5.14
CA GLY A 164 -11.91 -0.25 6.13
C GLY A 164 -10.97 -0.37 7.34
N HIS A 165 -10.23 0.67 7.70
CA HIS A 165 -9.35 0.66 8.86
C HIS A 165 -10.12 0.96 10.14
N GLU A 166 -10.07 0.02 11.07
CA GLU A 166 -10.44 0.26 12.47
C GLU A 166 -9.26 0.96 13.18
N GLY A 167 -9.53 1.94 14.02
CA GLY A 167 -8.50 2.65 14.78
C GLY A 167 -8.04 3.97 14.19
N ALA A 168 -8.69 4.48 13.14
CA ALA A 168 -8.50 5.86 12.66
C ALA A 168 -9.24 6.90 13.53
N GLY A 169 -9.51 6.59 14.80
CA GLY A 169 -10.22 7.43 15.75
C GLY A 169 -11.70 7.58 15.34
N ARG A 170 -12.24 8.80 15.42
CA ARG A 170 -13.66 9.06 15.06
C ARG A 170 -13.99 8.93 13.57
N PHE A 171 -13.04 8.56 12.75
CA PHE A 171 -13.18 8.41 11.30
C PHE A 171 -12.96 6.96 10.83
N SER A 172 -12.99 6.00 11.77
CA SER A 172 -12.98 4.57 11.46
C SER A 172 -14.32 4.12 10.94
#